data_80a0c7891ccd2123241d5036b35b5140
#
_entry.id   80a0c7891ccd2123241d5036b35b5140
#
_cell.length_a   1.000
_cell.length_b   1.000
_cell.length_c   1.000
_cell.angle_alpha   90.00
_cell.angle_beta   90.00
_cell.angle_gamma   90.00
#
_symmetry.space_group_name_H-M   'P 1'
#
loop_
_entity.id
_entity.type
_entity.pdbx_description
1 polymer ?
#
loop_
_entity_poly.entity_id
_entity_poly.type
_entity_poly.pdbx_seq_one_letter_code
_entity_poly.pdbx_strand_id
1 'polypeptide(L)'
;MLSQLLADHVVLHRALGFKFRPQGSLLRNFVAFAESRNEQVVTTATVREWALQAPSREQRRNRLLTVRRFALSLRAEDPRHEVPAVDLFGSAS
;
A
#
# COMPACT_ATOMS: atom_id res chain seq x y z
N MET A 1 -5.69 -13.44 -2.26
CA MET A 1 -6.42 -12.23 -1.89
C MET A 1 -5.49 -11.25 -1.18
N LEU A 2 -5.70 -9.97 -1.41
CA LEU A 2 -4.83 -8.94 -0.81
C LEU A 2 -4.88 -8.95 0.72
N SER A 3 -6.04 -9.21 1.30
CA SER A 3 -6.16 -9.26 2.76
C SER A 3 -5.30 -10.36 3.38
N GLN A 4 -5.20 -11.52 2.73
CA GLN A 4 -4.33 -12.60 3.22
C GLN A 4 -2.86 -12.22 3.07
N LEU A 5 -2.50 -11.63 1.94
CA LEU A 5 -1.13 -11.15 1.71
C LEU A 5 -0.73 -10.11 2.74
N LEU A 6 -1.66 -9.23 3.11
CA LEU A 6 -1.41 -8.23 4.14
C LEU A 6 -1.21 -8.89 5.51
N ALA A 7 -2.04 -9.87 5.85
CA ALA A 7 -1.91 -10.59 7.13
C ALA A 7 -0.52 -11.22 7.24
N ASP A 8 -0.04 -11.86 6.17
CA ASP A 8 1.29 -12.48 6.15
C ASP A 8 2.40 -11.43 6.28
N HIS A 9 2.23 -10.30 5.62
CA HIS A 9 3.19 -9.19 5.67
C HIS A 9 3.32 -8.62 7.09
N VAL A 10 2.19 -8.43 7.77
CA VAL A 10 2.16 -7.92 9.15
C VAL A 10 2.84 -8.90 10.10
N VAL A 11 2.55 -10.20 9.96
CA VAL A 11 3.18 -11.23 10.79
C VAL A 11 4.69 -11.20 10.61
N LEU A 12 5.16 -11.11 9.38
CA LEU A 12 6.60 -11.05 9.09
C LEU A 12 7.26 -9.85 9.76
N HIS A 13 6.66 -8.66 9.62
CA HIS A 13 7.24 -7.43 10.19
C HIS A 13 7.27 -7.46 11.70
N ARG A 14 6.24 -7.99 12.35
CA ARG A 14 6.23 -8.15 13.80
C ARG A 14 7.29 -9.14 14.27
N ALA A 15 7.49 -10.23 13.53
CA ALA A 15 8.53 -11.21 13.84
C ALA A 15 9.93 -10.60 13.75
N LEU A 16 10.12 -9.58 12.91
CA LEU A 16 11.39 -8.85 12.77
C LEU A 16 11.54 -7.72 13.80
N GLY A 17 10.58 -7.56 14.72
CA GLY A 17 10.67 -6.57 15.80
C GLY A 17 10.01 -5.23 15.50
N PHE A 18 9.36 -5.07 14.35
CA PHE A 18 8.67 -3.82 14.01
C PHE A 18 7.27 -3.80 14.64
N LYS A 19 6.90 -2.67 15.24
CA LYS A 19 5.57 -2.51 15.83
C LYS A 19 4.47 -2.44 14.77
N PHE A 20 4.71 -1.77 13.67
CA PHE A 20 3.91 -1.76 12.44
C PHE A 20 2.43 -1.33 12.64
N ARG A 21 2.10 -0.62 13.72
CA ARG A 21 0.70 -0.26 14.00
C ARG A 21 0.13 0.78 13.04
N PRO A 22 0.79 1.96 12.84
CA PRO A 22 0.24 2.97 11.91
C PRO A 22 0.21 2.47 10.47
N GLN A 23 1.27 1.81 10.04
CA GLN A 23 1.38 1.28 8.69
C GLN A 23 0.36 0.17 8.46
N GLY A 24 0.17 -0.70 9.45
CA GLY A 24 -0.82 -1.78 9.36
C GLY A 24 -2.24 -1.23 9.22
N SER A 25 -2.57 -0.17 9.94
CA SER A 25 -3.88 0.48 9.84
C SER A 25 -4.11 1.07 8.45
N LEU A 26 -3.13 1.79 7.91
CA LEU A 26 -3.22 2.34 6.56
C LEU A 26 -3.34 1.24 5.51
N LEU A 27 -2.58 0.18 5.64
CA LEU A 27 -2.61 -0.92 4.68
C LEU A 27 -3.93 -1.68 4.73
N ARG A 28 -4.52 -1.87 5.90
CA ARG A 28 -5.84 -2.48 6.01
C ARG A 28 -6.90 -1.63 5.30
N ASN A 29 -6.81 -0.31 5.45
CA ASN A 29 -7.71 0.61 4.77
C ASN A 29 -7.54 0.51 3.25
N PHE A 30 -6.30 0.50 2.77
CA PHE A 30 -6.02 0.36 1.34
C PHE A 30 -6.55 -0.97 0.80
N VAL A 31 -6.28 -2.07 1.49
CA VAL A 31 -6.70 -3.40 1.03
C VAL A 31 -8.23 -3.48 0.96
N ALA A 32 -8.93 -2.92 1.96
CA ALA A 32 -10.40 -2.87 1.92
C ALA A 32 -10.89 -2.08 0.70
N PHE A 33 -10.25 -0.96 0.39
CA PHE A 33 -10.59 -0.16 -0.78
C PHE A 33 -10.36 -0.94 -2.08
N ALA A 34 -9.22 -1.60 -2.21
CA ALA A 34 -8.88 -2.39 -3.39
C ALA A 34 -9.83 -3.57 -3.57
N GLU A 35 -10.13 -4.29 -2.49
CA GLU A 35 -11.03 -5.43 -2.54
C GLU A 35 -12.46 -5.02 -2.86
N SER A 36 -12.90 -3.85 -2.44
CA SER A 36 -14.22 -3.32 -2.81
C SER A 36 -14.35 -3.09 -4.32
N ARG A 37 -13.22 -3.01 -5.02
CA ARG A 37 -13.15 -2.87 -6.48
C ARG A 37 -12.83 -4.19 -7.17
N ASN A 38 -12.88 -5.30 -6.45
CA ASN A 38 -12.54 -6.62 -6.96
C ASN A 38 -11.09 -6.74 -7.46
N GLU A 39 -10.19 -5.94 -6.91
CA GLU A 39 -8.77 -6.01 -7.25
C GLU A 39 -8.11 -7.14 -6.48
N GLN A 40 -7.33 -7.95 -7.19
CA GLN A 40 -6.57 -9.05 -6.59
C GLN A 40 -5.09 -8.76 -6.47
N VAL A 41 -4.62 -7.72 -7.16
CA VAL A 41 -3.24 -7.28 -7.14
C VAL A 41 -3.21 -5.78 -6.89
N VAL A 42 -2.06 -5.27 -6.43
CA VAL A 42 -1.86 -3.83 -6.29
C VAL A 42 -1.68 -3.23 -7.67
N THR A 43 -2.45 -2.17 -7.97
CA THR A 43 -2.28 -1.40 -9.22
C THR A 43 -2.01 0.06 -8.87
N THR A 44 -1.20 0.71 -9.68
CA THR A 44 -0.88 2.12 -9.50
C THR A 44 -2.14 2.99 -9.52
N ALA A 45 -3.09 2.69 -10.41
CA ALA A 45 -4.33 3.45 -10.51
C ALA A 45 -5.13 3.39 -9.20
N THR A 46 -5.27 2.23 -8.59
CA THR A 46 -6.00 2.06 -7.33
C THR A 46 -5.29 2.75 -6.18
N VAL A 47 -3.96 2.65 -6.11
CA VAL A 47 -3.18 3.36 -5.09
C VAL A 47 -3.38 4.86 -5.20
N ARG A 48 -3.33 5.39 -6.43
CA ARG A 48 -3.51 6.81 -6.68
C ARG A 48 -4.89 7.30 -6.21
N GLU A 49 -5.94 6.61 -6.58
CA GLU A 49 -7.30 6.98 -6.19
C GLU A 49 -7.48 6.94 -4.66
N TRP A 50 -6.97 5.91 -4.02
CA TRP A 50 -7.06 5.79 -2.58
C TRP A 50 -6.25 6.87 -1.86
N ALA A 51 -5.04 7.14 -2.31
CA ALA A 51 -4.18 8.13 -1.69
C ALA A 51 -4.76 9.54 -1.84
N LEU A 52 -5.40 9.82 -2.98
CA LEU A 52 -6.03 11.12 -3.23
C LEU A 52 -7.21 11.42 -2.30
N GLN A 53 -7.75 10.41 -1.62
CA GLN A 53 -8.81 10.63 -0.62
C GLN A 53 -8.29 11.31 0.65
N ALA A 54 -7.00 11.30 0.88
CA ALA A 54 -6.43 11.97 2.05
C ALA A 54 -6.51 13.50 1.88
N PRO A 55 -6.75 14.25 2.98
CA PRO A 55 -7.05 15.68 2.89
C PRO A 55 -5.83 16.57 2.62
N SER A 56 -4.59 16.09 2.82
CA SER A 56 -3.41 16.91 2.66
C SER A 56 -2.39 16.23 1.75
N ARG A 57 -1.48 17.03 1.16
CA ARG A 57 -0.38 16.51 0.33
C ARG A 57 0.51 15.57 1.13
N GLU A 58 0.80 15.93 2.36
CA GLU A 58 1.65 15.13 3.23
C GLU A 58 1.03 13.76 3.50
N GLN A 59 -0.27 13.73 3.81
CA GLN A 59 -0.98 12.48 4.05
C GLN A 59 -1.07 11.62 2.79
N ARG A 60 -1.30 12.24 1.64
CA ARG A 60 -1.32 11.55 0.34
C ARG A 60 0.02 10.89 0.05
N ARG A 61 1.10 11.62 0.29
CA ARG A 61 2.45 11.08 0.12
C ARG A 61 2.72 9.95 1.10
N ASN A 62 2.31 10.08 2.35
CA ASN A 62 2.48 9.04 3.35
C ASN A 62 1.75 7.76 2.95
N ARG A 63 0.52 7.89 2.45
CA ARG A 63 -0.25 6.75 1.95
C ARG A 63 0.45 6.08 0.78
N LEU A 64 0.92 6.87 -0.18
CA LEU A 64 1.65 6.36 -1.34
C LEU A 64 2.89 5.57 -0.92
N LEU A 65 3.73 6.14 -0.08
CA LEU A 65 4.98 5.51 0.33
C LEU A 65 4.74 4.25 1.16
N THR A 66 3.69 4.24 2.00
CA THR A 66 3.35 3.08 2.80
C THR A 66 2.91 1.91 1.92
N VAL A 67 2.02 2.16 0.97
CA VAL A 67 1.55 1.12 0.05
C VAL A 67 2.66 0.69 -0.91
N ARG A 68 3.52 1.63 -1.32
CA ARG A 68 4.64 1.31 -2.20
C ARG A 68 5.56 0.25 -1.57
N ARG A 69 5.86 0.37 -0.29
CA ARG A 69 6.68 -0.64 0.41
C ARG A 69 6.01 -2.00 0.44
N PHE A 70 4.71 -2.01 0.69
CA PHE A 70 3.92 -3.24 0.65
C PHE A 70 3.96 -3.86 -0.76
N ALA A 71 3.74 -3.05 -1.79
CA ALA A 71 3.75 -3.51 -3.17
C ALA A 71 5.12 -4.07 -3.59
N LEU A 72 6.21 -3.45 -3.15
CA LEU A 72 7.56 -3.97 -3.40
C LEU A 72 7.73 -5.39 -2.85
N SER A 73 7.24 -5.61 -1.63
CA SER A 73 7.29 -6.91 -0.98
C SER A 73 6.48 -7.95 -1.76
N LEU A 74 5.28 -7.58 -2.19
CA LEU A 74 4.41 -8.49 -2.94
C LEU A 74 4.95 -8.79 -4.33
N ARG A 75 5.53 -7.80 -4.99
CA ARG A 75 6.06 -7.97 -6.34
C ARG A 75 7.23 -8.94 -6.39
N ALA A 76 7.96 -9.06 -5.32
CA ALA A 76 9.07 -10.03 -5.25
C ALA A 76 8.57 -11.46 -5.46
N GLU A 77 7.33 -11.75 -5.08
CA GLU A 77 6.73 -13.08 -5.22
C GLU A 77 5.78 -13.17 -6.43
N ASP A 78 5.15 -12.07 -6.80
CA ASP A 78 4.18 -12.04 -7.92
C ASP A 78 4.35 -10.74 -8.71
N PRO A 79 4.96 -10.81 -9.93
CA PRO A 79 5.25 -9.61 -10.72
C PRO A 79 4.00 -8.89 -11.26
N ARG A 80 2.80 -9.43 -11.07
CA ARG A 80 1.57 -8.74 -11.45
C ARG A 80 1.29 -7.53 -10.58
N HIS A 81 1.83 -7.48 -9.35
CA HIS A 81 1.70 -6.30 -8.51
C HIS A 81 2.50 -5.15 -9.09
N GLU A 82 1.88 -3.98 -9.17
CA GLU A 82 2.54 -2.76 -9.63
C GLU A 82 3.09 -2.01 -8.41
N VAL A 83 4.29 -1.45 -8.59
CA VAL A 83 4.89 -0.60 -7.56
C VAL A 83 4.74 0.84 -8.05
N PRO A 84 3.89 1.65 -7.40
CA PRO A 84 3.71 3.04 -7.83
C PRO A 84 5.00 3.84 -7.68
N ALA A 85 5.23 4.75 -8.63
CA ALA A 85 6.41 5.60 -8.60
C ALA A 85 6.38 6.53 -7.39
N VAL A 86 7.56 6.85 -6.83
CA VAL A 86 7.65 7.74 -5.67
C VAL A 86 7.16 9.16 -5.98
N ASP A 87 7.19 9.54 -7.25
CA ASP A 87 6.76 10.86 -7.73
C ASP A 87 5.38 10.82 -8.38
N LEU A 88 4.54 9.86 -8.00
CA LEU A 88 3.20 9.68 -8.58
C LEU A 88 2.37 10.96 -8.57
N PHE A 89 2.52 11.79 -7.54
CA PHE A 89 1.82 13.07 -7.40
C PHE A 89 2.66 14.26 -7.84
N GLY A 90 3.69 14.01 -8.64
CA GLY A 90 4.62 15.03 -9.10
C GLY A 90 5.82 15.18 -8.18
N SER A 91 6.78 15.97 -8.61
CA SER A 91 7.96 16.25 -7.78
C SER A 91 7.55 17.10 -6.59
N ALA A 92 8.10 16.79 -5.43
CA ALA A 92 7.90 17.59 -4.24
C ALA A 92 8.60 18.95 -4.43
N SER A 93 7.83 19.93 -4.64
CA SER A 93 8.32 21.30 -4.68
C SER A 93 7.79 22.05 -3.48
#